data_6aec0c3b7a76fc141269f530e5b0810d
#
_entry.id   6aec0c3b7a76fc141269f530e5b0810d
#
_cell.length_a   1.000
_cell.length_b   1.000
_cell.length_c   1.000
_cell.angle_alpha   90.00
_cell.angle_beta   90.00
_cell.angle_gamma   90.00
#
_symmetry.space_group_name_H-M   'P 1'
#
loop_
_entity.id
_entity.type
_entity.pdbx_description
1 polymer ?
#
loop_
_entity_poly.entity_id
_entity_poly.type
_entity_poly.pdbx_seq_one_letter_code
_entity_poly.pdbx_strand_id
1 'polypeptide(L)'
;NRRVRSVGELLQNLFRIGFQRLLRKLRSRTNKTYSSQLSSFNIVGATIREFFGASQLSQYMDQTNPLSSLTHRRRISGLGPGGFDRDRISFAVRDIHPSHYGRICPIETPEGQNVGLIASLTTCARVNESGFLETPFWRVINGKVIKTGNPIYLTADIEDFYKIAPADISTNEENYLTKNLIPIRYKQDFLTVTPSEVDFIAVSPIQVVSVAASLIPFFEH
;
A
#
# COMPACT_ATOMS: atom_id res chain seq x y z
N ASN A 1 4.60 -3.25 -11.19
CA ASN A 1 4.57 -2.67 -9.83
C ASN A 1 3.78 -1.38 -9.81
N ARG A 2 2.78 -1.27 -8.92
CA ARG A 2 2.03 -0.05 -8.67
C ARG A 2 2.67 0.66 -7.49
N ARG A 3 2.91 1.96 -7.62
CA ARG A 3 3.46 2.78 -6.56
C ARG A 3 2.34 3.55 -5.84
N VAL A 4 2.38 3.58 -4.53
CA VAL A 4 1.48 4.38 -3.71
C VAL A 4 2.06 5.78 -3.55
N ARG A 5 1.25 6.79 -3.82
CA ARG A 5 1.58 8.19 -3.58
C ARG A 5 0.86 8.66 -2.31
N SER A 6 1.62 9.05 -1.31
CA SER A 6 1.08 9.61 -0.07
C SER A 6 0.65 11.07 -0.27
N VAL A 7 -0.05 11.62 0.72
CA VAL A 7 -0.52 13.01 0.70
C VAL A 7 0.63 14.02 0.52
N GLY A 8 1.81 13.74 1.10
CA GLY A 8 2.98 14.63 0.95
C GLY A 8 3.42 14.81 -0.49
N GLU A 9 3.50 13.73 -1.27
CA GLU A 9 3.86 13.78 -2.69
C GLU A 9 2.76 14.48 -3.52
N LEU A 10 1.50 14.21 -3.23
CA LEU A 10 0.38 14.88 -3.90
C LEU A 10 0.42 16.39 -3.65
N LEU A 11 0.63 16.82 -2.41
CA LEU A 11 0.76 18.24 -2.06
C LEU A 11 1.99 18.88 -2.71
N GLN A 12 3.13 18.20 -2.74
CA GLN A 12 4.33 18.70 -3.43
C GLN A 12 4.05 19.03 -4.89
N ASN A 13 3.33 18.15 -5.59
CA ASN A 13 2.93 18.41 -6.98
C ASN A 13 2.00 19.60 -7.11
N LEU A 14 1.08 19.79 -6.18
CA LEU A 14 0.18 20.94 -6.15
C LEU A 14 0.92 22.25 -5.89
N PHE A 15 1.87 22.26 -4.97
CA PHE A 15 2.75 23.40 -4.76
C PHE A 15 3.53 23.75 -6.03
N ARG A 16 4.09 22.74 -6.70
CA ARG A 16 4.80 22.94 -7.98
C ARG A 16 3.91 23.62 -9.03
N ILE A 17 2.68 23.13 -9.19
CA ILE A 17 1.68 23.70 -10.11
C ILE A 17 1.31 25.12 -9.68
N GLY A 18 1.06 25.35 -8.40
CA GLY A 18 0.75 26.67 -7.85
C GLY A 18 1.86 27.69 -8.10
N PHE A 19 3.11 27.32 -7.86
CA PHE A 19 4.26 28.19 -8.15
C PHE A 19 4.46 28.43 -9.64
N GLN A 20 4.24 27.45 -10.50
CA GLN A 20 4.29 27.66 -11.95
C GLN A 20 3.20 28.63 -12.42
N ARG A 21 1.97 28.54 -11.89
CA ARG A 21 0.89 29.50 -12.17
C ARG A 21 1.27 30.89 -11.68
N LEU A 22 1.86 30.99 -10.49
CA LEU A 22 2.37 32.27 -9.95
C LEU A 22 3.45 32.90 -10.84
N LEU A 23 4.45 32.11 -11.23
CA LEU A 23 5.54 32.59 -12.13
C LEU A 23 5.01 33.07 -13.46
N ARG A 24 4.07 32.37 -14.09
CA ARG A 24 3.44 32.83 -15.35
C ARG A 24 2.73 34.16 -15.13
N LYS A 25 2.00 34.34 -14.03
CA LYS A 25 1.30 35.59 -13.73
C LYS A 25 2.27 36.74 -13.45
N LEU A 26 3.38 36.49 -12.78
CA LEU A 26 4.42 37.51 -12.56
C LEU A 26 5.09 37.92 -13.86
N ARG A 27 5.46 36.98 -14.74
CA ARG A 27 6.05 37.24 -16.04
C ARG A 27 5.12 38.06 -16.97
N SER A 28 3.83 37.81 -16.92
CA SER A 28 2.84 38.58 -17.73
C SER A 28 2.57 39.98 -17.22
N ARG A 29 3.05 40.32 -16.01
CA ARG A 29 2.77 41.62 -15.33
C ARG A 29 3.99 42.50 -15.15
N THR A 30 5.03 42.35 -15.95
CA THR A 30 6.31 43.11 -15.84
C THR A 30 6.16 44.63 -15.81
N ASN A 31 4.95 45.20 -15.98
CA ASN A 31 4.71 46.65 -16.06
C ASN A 31 3.70 47.18 -15.01
N LYS A 32 3.38 46.47 -13.90
CA LYS A 32 2.43 47.00 -12.91
C LYS A 32 2.97 46.94 -11.49
N THR A 33 2.67 48.00 -10.73
CA THR A 33 3.11 48.39 -9.38
C THR A 33 3.02 47.31 -8.29
N TYR A 34 3.90 47.42 -7.29
CA TYR A 34 4.13 46.52 -6.13
C TYR A 34 2.89 46.06 -5.35
N SER A 35 1.84 46.86 -5.26
CA SER A 35 0.62 46.50 -4.49
C SER A 35 -0.17 45.33 -5.10
N SER A 36 0.00 45.05 -6.38
CA SER A 36 -0.67 43.91 -7.03
C SER A 36 0.09 42.58 -6.85
N GLN A 37 1.27 42.60 -6.25
CA GLN A 37 2.08 41.39 -6.03
C GLN A 37 1.58 40.57 -4.84
N LEU A 38 1.14 41.21 -3.75
CA LEU A 38 0.63 40.49 -2.58
C LEU A 38 -0.61 39.63 -2.90
N SER A 39 -1.49 40.09 -3.80
CA SER A 39 -2.65 39.31 -4.23
C SER A 39 -2.28 38.05 -5.03
N SER A 40 -1.04 37.94 -5.46
CA SER A 40 -0.57 36.81 -6.28
C SER A 40 -0.29 35.55 -5.44
N PHE A 41 0.03 35.68 -4.15
CA PHE A 41 0.21 34.54 -3.24
C PHE A 41 -1.07 33.72 -3.02
N ASN A 42 -2.25 34.34 -3.20
CA ASN A 42 -3.52 33.63 -3.16
C ASN A 42 -3.65 32.53 -4.23
N ILE A 43 -2.84 32.53 -5.29
CA ILE A 43 -2.89 31.50 -6.34
C ILE A 43 -2.43 30.14 -5.81
N VAL A 44 -1.37 30.10 -5.03
CA VAL A 44 -0.87 28.84 -4.43
C VAL A 44 -1.90 28.34 -3.43
N GLY A 45 -2.38 29.21 -2.55
CA GLY A 45 -3.43 28.87 -1.58
C GLY A 45 -4.74 28.42 -2.25
N ALA A 46 -5.13 29.04 -3.39
CA ALA A 46 -6.29 28.62 -4.15
C ALA A 46 -6.13 27.21 -4.74
N THR A 47 -4.92 26.87 -5.29
CA THR A 47 -4.64 25.53 -5.81
C THR A 47 -4.75 24.46 -4.72
N ILE A 48 -4.27 24.75 -3.51
CA ILE A 48 -4.39 23.84 -2.37
C ILE A 48 -5.84 23.67 -1.91
N ARG A 49 -6.59 24.79 -1.80
CA ARG A 49 -8.03 24.74 -1.44
C ARG A 49 -8.85 23.99 -2.48
N GLU A 50 -8.54 24.16 -3.77
CA GLU A 50 -9.16 23.42 -4.86
C GLU A 50 -8.98 21.90 -4.69
N PHE A 51 -7.78 21.46 -4.32
CA PHE A 51 -7.53 20.04 -4.06
C PHE A 51 -8.35 19.51 -2.89
N PHE A 52 -8.33 20.18 -1.74
CA PHE A 52 -9.07 19.71 -0.57
C PHE A 52 -10.59 19.80 -0.75
N GLY A 53 -11.09 20.69 -1.60
CA GLY A 53 -12.52 20.84 -1.85
C GLY A 53 -13.08 20.00 -3.01
N ALA A 54 -12.28 19.73 -4.04
CA ALA A 54 -12.76 19.11 -5.27
C ALA A 54 -12.14 17.74 -5.59
N SER A 55 -11.01 17.38 -4.98
CA SER A 55 -10.37 16.09 -5.25
C SER A 55 -11.17 14.93 -4.62
N GLN A 56 -11.40 13.87 -5.41
CA GLN A 56 -12.01 12.64 -4.90
C GLN A 56 -11.14 11.89 -3.89
N LEU A 57 -9.84 12.21 -3.79
CA LEU A 57 -8.94 11.64 -2.78
C LEU A 57 -9.04 12.37 -1.44
N SER A 58 -9.55 13.60 -1.43
CA SER A 58 -9.85 14.35 -0.21
C SER A 58 -11.26 14.00 0.27
N GLN A 59 -11.34 13.33 1.41
CA GLN A 59 -12.60 12.82 1.96
C GLN A 59 -12.69 13.18 3.44
N TYR A 60 -13.92 13.35 3.93
CA TYR A 60 -14.16 13.41 5.37
C TYR A 60 -13.80 12.06 5.98
N MET A 61 -13.03 12.10 7.07
CA MET A 61 -12.65 10.87 7.78
C MET A 61 -13.88 10.23 8.42
N ASP A 62 -14.03 8.93 8.21
CA ASP A 62 -15.03 8.15 8.93
C ASP A 62 -14.62 8.04 10.41
N GLN A 63 -15.47 8.52 11.30
CA GLN A 63 -15.26 8.59 12.75
C GLN A 63 -16.36 7.87 13.54
N THR A 64 -17.10 6.97 12.90
CA THR A 64 -18.18 6.20 13.54
C THR A 64 -17.65 5.42 14.75
N ASN A 65 -16.47 4.80 14.59
CA ASN A 65 -15.73 4.13 15.65
C ASN A 65 -14.21 4.15 15.37
N PRO A 66 -13.34 3.80 16.33
CA PRO A 66 -11.89 3.78 16.12
C PRO A 66 -11.43 2.87 14.97
N LEU A 67 -12.11 1.74 14.75
CA LEU A 67 -11.78 0.81 13.66
C LEU A 67 -12.08 1.45 12.29
N SER A 68 -13.22 2.11 12.12
CA SER A 68 -13.58 2.78 10.86
C SER A 68 -12.58 3.89 10.50
N SER A 69 -12.12 4.65 11.49
CA SER A 69 -11.08 5.67 11.30
C SER A 69 -9.75 5.07 10.90
N LEU A 70 -9.36 3.93 11.48
CA LEU A 70 -8.13 3.22 11.15
C LEU A 70 -8.19 2.65 9.72
N THR A 71 -9.26 1.96 9.38
CA THR A 71 -9.44 1.37 8.04
C THR A 71 -9.52 2.42 6.95
N HIS A 72 -10.17 3.55 7.21
CA HIS A 72 -10.23 4.66 6.25
C HIS A 72 -8.84 5.22 5.93
N ARG A 73 -7.97 5.36 6.95
CA ARG A 73 -6.58 5.83 6.76
C ARG A 73 -5.66 4.82 6.05
N ARG A 74 -6.00 3.53 6.10
CA ARG A 74 -5.25 2.44 5.43
C ARG A 74 -5.81 2.09 4.05
N ARG A 75 -6.77 2.87 3.55
CA ARG A 75 -7.36 2.66 2.23
C ARG A 75 -6.45 3.21 1.14
N ILE A 76 -6.30 2.45 0.06
CA ILE A 76 -5.60 2.84 -1.16
C ILE A 76 -6.58 2.93 -2.31
N SER A 77 -6.41 3.95 -3.16
CA SER A 77 -7.28 4.20 -4.31
C SER A 77 -6.46 4.22 -5.59
N GLY A 78 -6.93 3.50 -6.61
CA GLY A 78 -6.41 3.59 -7.98
C GLY A 78 -6.99 4.77 -8.77
N LEU A 79 -7.91 5.53 -8.17
CA LEU A 79 -8.57 6.68 -8.77
C LEU A 79 -7.83 7.99 -8.45
N GLY A 80 -8.24 9.07 -9.11
CA GLY A 80 -7.73 10.41 -8.82
C GLY A 80 -6.65 10.89 -9.79
N PRO A 81 -5.98 12.02 -9.50
CA PRO A 81 -4.99 12.61 -10.38
C PRO A 81 -3.82 11.66 -10.70
N GLY A 82 -3.65 11.34 -11.99
CA GLY A 82 -2.64 10.38 -12.47
C GLY A 82 -2.96 8.91 -12.14
N GLY A 83 -4.18 8.62 -11.66
CA GLY A 83 -4.74 7.29 -11.52
C GLY A 83 -5.57 6.88 -12.72
N PHE A 84 -6.45 5.92 -12.49
CA PHE A 84 -7.31 5.36 -13.53
C PHE A 84 -8.63 6.15 -13.67
N ASP A 85 -9.17 6.15 -14.88
CA ASP A 85 -10.52 6.61 -15.16
C ASP A 85 -11.49 5.42 -15.07
N ARG A 86 -12.59 5.56 -14.33
CA ARG A 86 -13.54 4.47 -14.04
C ARG A 86 -14.10 3.79 -15.27
N ASP A 87 -14.38 4.58 -16.31
CA ASP A 87 -15.10 4.12 -17.50
C ASP A 87 -14.20 3.45 -18.53
N ARG A 88 -12.87 3.58 -18.38
CA ARG A 88 -11.88 3.08 -19.36
C ARG A 88 -10.98 1.97 -18.84
N ILE A 89 -11.30 1.40 -17.67
CA ILE A 89 -10.44 0.42 -17.03
C ILE A 89 -10.83 -1.00 -17.42
N SER A 90 -9.84 -1.75 -17.86
CA SER A 90 -9.96 -3.19 -18.11
C SER A 90 -10.16 -3.96 -16.79
N PHE A 91 -10.81 -5.12 -16.85
CA PHE A 91 -11.00 -6.02 -15.72
C PHE A 91 -9.66 -6.45 -15.08
N ALA A 92 -8.62 -6.64 -15.88
CA ALA A 92 -7.30 -7.05 -15.42
C ALA A 92 -6.68 -6.09 -14.35
N VAL A 93 -7.08 -4.81 -14.36
CA VAL A 93 -6.60 -3.85 -13.35
C VAL A 93 -7.33 -4.00 -12.02
N ARG A 94 -8.55 -4.57 -12.04
CA ARG A 94 -9.40 -4.79 -10.86
C ARG A 94 -9.15 -6.14 -10.21
N ASP A 95 -8.46 -7.05 -10.91
CA ASP A 95 -8.20 -8.40 -10.45
C ASP A 95 -7.14 -8.45 -9.34
N ILE A 96 -7.19 -9.52 -8.58
CA ILE A 96 -6.17 -9.85 -7.58
C ILE A 96 -4.92 -10.33 -8.31
N HIS A 97 -3.77 -9.76 -7.95
CA HIS A 97 -2.48 -10.11 -8.52
C HIS A 97 -1.59 -10.78 -7.47
N PRO A 98 -0.71 -11.72 -7.82
CA PRO A 98 0.19 -12.38 -6.87
C PRO A 98 1.04 -11.40 -6.01
N SER A 99 1.40 -10.23 -6.55
CA SER A 99 2.09 -9.17 -5.81
C SER A 99 1.26 -8.54 -4.67
N HIS A 100 -0.04 -8.80 -4.61
CA HIS A 100 -0.91 -8.32 -3.52
C HIS A 100 -0.75 -9.12 -2.24
N TYR A 101 -0.16 -10.30 -2.30
CA TYR A 101 0.01 -11.18 -1.14
C TYR A 101 0.76 -10.49 0.00
N GLY A 102 0.14 -10.42 1.16
CA GLY A 102 0.67 -9.74 2.34
C GLY A 102 0.77 -8.21 2.24
N ARG A 103 0.25 -7.58 1.18
CA ARG A 103 0.30 -6.13 0.92
C ARG A 103 -1.06 -5.51 0.78
N ILE A 104 -1.90 -6.06 -0.07
CA ILE A 104 -3.26 -5.59 -0.34
C ILE A 104 -4.23 -6.69 0.04
N CYS A 105 -5.24 -6.36 0.83
CA CYS A 105 -6.28 -7.32 1.21
C CYS A 105 -7.07 -7.77 -0.03
N PRO A 106 -7.19 -9.09 -0.27
CA PRO A 106 -7.88 -9.59 -1.46
C PRO A 106 -9.41 -9.48 -1.38
N ILE A 107 -9.97 -9.27 -0.20
CA ILE A 107 -11.42 -9.33 0.04
C ILE A 107 -12.03 -7.97 0.39
N GLU A 108 -11.28 -7.05 1.02
CA GLU A 108 -11.80 -5.74 1.39
C GLU A 108 -11.75 -4.78 0.19
N THR A 109 -12.85 -4.72 -0.55
CA THR A 109 -13.06 -3.80 -1.68
C THR A 109 -14.53 -3.40 -1.74
N PRO A 110 -14.88 -2.18 -2.22
CA PRO A 110 -16.26 -1.78 -2.41
C PRO A 110 -16.97 -2.64 -3.46
N GLU A 111 -18.28 -2.75 -3.33
CA GLU A 111 -19.14 -3.32 -4.36
C GLU A 111 -19.45 -2.27 -5.46
N GLY A 112 -19.77 -2.73 -6.67
CA GLY A 112 -20.17 -1.89 -7.79
C GLY A 112 -19.01 -1.31 -8.60
N GLN A 113 -19.13 -0.07 -9.04
CA GLN A 113 -18.21 0.56 -10.01
C GLN A 113 -16.75 0.68 -9.54
N ASN A 114 -16.53 0.73 -8.24
CA ASN A 114 -15.20 0.90 -7.65
C ASN A 114 -14.52 -0.42 -7.25
N VAL A 115 -15.12 -1.57 -7.56
CA VAL A 115 -14.56 -2.89 -7.21
C VAL A 115 -13.13 -3.05 -7.77
N GLY A 116 -12.20 -3.47 -6.93
CA GLY A 116 -10.79 -3.65 -7.28
C GLY A 116 -9.97 -2.36 -7.48
N LEU A 117 -10.62 -1.18 -7.54
CA LEU A 117 -9.94 0.12 -7.67
C LEU A 117 -9.68 0.79 -6.33
N ILE A 118 -10.48 0.48 -5.34
CA ILE A 118 -10.29 0.88 -3.95
C ILE A 118 -10.04 -0.40 -3.16
N ALA A 119 -8.94 -0.43 -2.43
CA ALA A 119 -8.52 -1.58 -1.64
C ALA A 119 -7.96 -1.10 -0.31
N SER A 120 -7.71 -2.03 0.61
CA SER A 120 -7.09 -1.75 1.90
C SER A 120 -5.74 -2.43 2.03
N LEU A 121 -4.83 -1.79 2.74
CA LEU A 121 -3.55 -2.39 3.13
C LEU A 121 -3.80 -3.56 4.08
N THR A 122 -3.02 -4.62 3.92
CA THR A 122 -3.01 -5.72 4.89
C THR A 122 -2.45 -5.27 6.25
N THR A 123 -2.67 -6.08 7.27
CA THR A 123 -2.35 -5.74 8.67
C THR A 123 -0.90 -5.29 8.85
N CYS A 124 0.06 -6.01 8.26
CA CYS A 124 1.49 -5.77 8.46
C CYS A 124 2.15 -4.99 7.31
N ALA A 125 1.40 -4.65 6.26
CA ALA A 125 1.95 -3.92 5.12
C ALA A 125 2.28 -2.47 5.45
N ARG A 126 3.37 -2.00 4.86
CA ARG A 126 3.77 -0.59 4.90
C ARG A 126 4.22 -0.11 3.52
N VAL A 127 4.30 1.21 3.35
CA VAL A 127 4.83 1.87 2.15
C VAL A 127 6.28 2.24 2.42
N ASN A 128 7.20 1.87 1.54
CA ASN A 128 8.60 2.26 1.65
C ASN A 128 8.83 3.69 1.12
N GLU A 129 10.06 4.20 1.25
CA GLU A 129 10.44 5.55 0.80
C GLU A 129 10.23 5.77 -0.70
N SER A 130 10.35 4.72 -1.51
CA SER A 130 10.11 4.76 -2.96
C SER A 130 8.63 4.66 -3.34
N GLY A 131 7.73 4.45 -2.38
CA GLY A 131 6.30 4.32 -2.58
C GLY A 131 5.82 2.90 -2.88
N PHE A 132 6.67 1.87 -2.81
CA PHE A 132 6.26 0.49 -2.99
C PHE A 132 5.77 -0.12 -1.68
N LEU A 133 4.82 -1.06 -1.81
CA LEU A 133 4.32 -1.81 -0.68
C LEU A 133 5.28 -2.93 -0.32
N GLU A 134 5.56 -3.05 0.96
CA GLU A 134 6.38 -4.12 1.51
C GLU A 134 5.71 -4.79 2.70
N THR A 135 6.07 -6.04 2.94
CA THR A 135 5.52 -6.89 4.00
C THR A 135 6.65 -7.58 4.75
N PRO A 136 6.50 -7.81 6.08
CA PRO A 136 7.57 -8.36 6.90
C PRO A 136 7.65 -9.88 6.81
N PHE A 137 8.89 -10.39 6.86
CA PHE A 137 9.19 -11.82 6.93
C PHE A 137 10.32 -12.08 7.93
N TRP A 138 10.32 -13.27 8.54
CA TRP A 138 11.44 -13.77 9.29
C TRP A 138 12.36 -14.56 8.38
N ARG A 139 13.68 -14.35 8.52
CA ARG A 139 14.67 -15.11 7.77
C ARG A 139 14.79 -16.52 8.31
N VAL A 140 14.95 -17.48 7.41
CA VAL A 140 15.24 -18.89 7.73
C VAL A 140 16.65 -19.22 7.25
N ILE A 141 17.44 -19.88 8.08
CA ILE A 141 18.77 -20.37 7.72
C ILE A 141 18.86 -21.83 8.12
N ASN A 142 19.08 -22.70 7.15
CA ASN A 142 19.17 -24.17 7.37
C ASN A 142 18.00 -24.73 8.19
N GLY A 143 16.78 -24.28 7.88
CA GLY A 143 15.56 -24.70 8.57
C GLY A 143 15.32 -24.04 9.93
N LYS A 144 16.20 -23.14 10.39
CA LYS A 144 16.02 -22.39 11.64
C LYS A 144 15.48 -20.99 11.36
N VAL A 145 14.36 -20.65 11.98
CA VAL A 145 13.74 -19.32 11.90
C VAL A 145 14.47 -18.37 12.85
N ILE A 146 14.98 -17.28 12.31
CA ILE A 146 15.70 -16.25 13.08
C ILE A 146 14.70 -15.18 13.49
N LYS A 147 14.18 -15.28 14.72
CA LYS A 147 13.25 -14.29 15.31
C LYS A 147 13.97 -13.22 16.16
N THR A 148 15.30 -13.12 16.02
CA THR A 148 16.09 -12.11 16.73
C THR A 148 16.13 -10.80 15.94
N GLY A 149 15.72 -9.71 16.58
CA GLY A 149 15.69 -8.38 15.94
C GLY A 149 14.36 -8.04 15.26
N ASN A 150 14.42 -7.20 14.24
CA ASN A 150 13.26 -6.78 13.45
C ASN A 150 13.06 -7.71 12.24
N PRO A 151 11.81 -7.99 11.85
CA PRO A 151 11.52 -8.70 10.62
C PRO A 151 12.03 -7.91 9.41
N ILE A 152 12.40 -8.62 8.36
CA ILE A 152 12.87 -8.04 7.10
C ILE A 152 11.66 -7.72 6.22
N TYR A 153 11.57 -6.49 5.78
CA TYR A 153 10.51 -6.07 4.87
C TYR A 153 10.94 -6.27 3.42
N LEU A 154 10.11 -6.97 2.65
CA LEU A 154 10.36 -7.25 1.24
C LEU A 154 9.28 -6.63 0.37
N THR A 155 9.69 -6.02 -0.73
CA THR A 155 8.83 -5.63 -1.84
C THR A 155 8.51 -6.84 -2.71
N ALA A 156 7.47 -6.78 -3.55
CA ALA A 156 7.03 -7.93 -4.34
C ALA A 156 8.05 -8.40 -5.37
N ASP A 157 8.82 -7.49 -5.95
CA ASP A 157 9.89 -7.78 -6.91
C ASP A 157 11.08 -8.51 -6.27
N ILE A 158 11.44 -8.13 -5.04
CA ILE A 158 12.51 -8.81 -4.29
C ILE A 158 12.04 -10.17 -3.79
N GLU A 159 10.77 -10.24 -3.36
CA GLU A 159 10.14 -11.46 -2.86
C GLU A 159 10.13 -12.60 -3.88
N ASP A 160 9.99 -12.30 -5.17
CA ASP A 160 9.96 -13.29 -6.24
C ASP A 160 11.27 -14.13 -6.36
N PHE A 161 12.35 -13.68 -5.76
CA PHE A 161 13.61 -14.43 -5.75
C PHE A 161 13.73 -15.44 -4.61
N TYR A 162 12.80 -15.43 -3.64
CA TYR A 162 12.90 -16.21 -2.42
C TYR A 162 11.78 -17.23 -2.26
N LYS A 163 12.11 -18.35 -1.61
CA LYS A 163 11.17 -19.41 -1.21
C LYS A 163 10.55 -19.06 0.14
N ILE A 164 9.27 -18.72 0.15
CA ILE A 164 8.58 -18.19 1.33
C ILE A 164 7.57 -19.19 1.87
N ALA A 165 7.74 -19.56 3.12
CA ALA A 165 6.84 -20.42 3.84
C ALA A 165 5.70 -19.60 4.51
N PRO A 166 4.47 -20.14 4.64
CA PRO A 166 3.40 -19.52 5.39
C PRO A 166 3.68 -19.56 6.90
N ALA A 167 2.97 -18.72 7.66
CA ALA A 167 3.20 -18.54 9.09
C ALA A 167 2.63 -19.67 9.99
N ASP A 168 1.77 -20.54 9.43
CA ASP A 168 1.09 -21.65 10.14
C ASP A 168 1.96 -22.89 10.35
N ILE A 169 3.21 -22.85 9.87
CA ILE A 169 4.14 -23.97 10.03
C ILE A 169 4.65 -24.01 11.46
N SER A 170 4.48 -25.19 12.08
CA SER A 170 4.98 -25.43 13.43
C SER A 170 6.51 -25.36 13.52
N THR A 171 6.99 -24.70 14.55
CA THR A 171 8.40 -24.66 14.92
C THR A 171 8.59 -25.29 16.29
N ASN A 172 9.75 -25.91 16.53
CA ASN A 172 10.13 -26.40 17.85
C ASN A 172 10.57 -25.24 18.79
N GLU A 173 10.93 -25.55 20.04
CA GLU A 173 11.38 -24.56 21.03
C GLU A 173 12.65 -23.80 20.60
N GLU A 174 13.49 -24.42 19.77
CA GLU A 174 14.71 -23.83 19.21
C GLU A 174 14.47 -23.05 17.90
N ASN A 175 13.20 -22.90 17.47
CA ASN A 175 12.76 -22.29 16.23
C ASN A 175 13.16 -23.03 14.94
N TYR A 176 13.37 -24.35 14.97
CA TYR A 176 13.49 -25.15 13.77
C TYR A 176 12.14 -25.55 13.21
N LEU A 177 12.02 -25.59 11.89
CA LEU A 177 10.84 -26.07 11.18
C LEU A 177 10.73 -27.58 11.38
N THR A 178 9.57 -28.06 11.86
CA THR A 178 9.38 -29.47 12.29
C THR A 178 8.92 -30.39 11.17
N LYS A 179 8.32 -29.87 10.11
CA LYS A 179 7.80 -30.66 8.99
C LYS A 179 8.92 -31.03 8.02
N ASN A 180 8.97 -32.27 7.55
CA ASN A 180 9.93 -32.73 6.55
C ASN A 180 9.73 -32.10 5.17
N LEU A 181 8.47 -31.80 4.83
CA LEU A 181 8.08 -31.14 3.58
C LEU A 181 7.22 -29.92 3.92
N ILE A 182 7.61 -28.77 3.40
CA ILE A 182 7.02 -27.48 3.70
C ILE A 182 6.43 -26.90 2.40
N PRO A 183 5.12 -26.57 2.39
CA PRO A 183 4.54 -25.81 1.30
C PRO A 183 5.15 -24.41 1.31
N ILE A 184 5.58 -23.94 0.16
CA ILE A 184 6.15 -22.62 -0.04
C ILE A 184 5.48 -21.91 -1.21
N ARG A 185 5.57 -20.60 -1.20
CA ARG A 185 5.31 -19.76 -2.37
C ARG A 185 6.65 -19.33 -2.97
N TYR A 186 6.80 -19.56 -4.26
CA TYR A 186 7.96 -19.12 -5.04
C TYR A 186 7.47 -18.51 -6.35
N LYS A 187 7.72 -17.23 -6.57
CA LYS A 187 7.12 -16.44 -7.65
C LYS A 187 5.59 -16.49 -7.57
N GLN A 188 4.95 -17.12 -8.56
CA GLN A 188 3.49 -17.27 -8.63
C GLN A 188 3.01 -18.68 -8.33
N ASP A 189 3.94 -19.62 -8.09
CA ASP A 189 3.65 -21.04 -7.89
C ASP A 189 3.72 -21.43 -6.42
N PHE A 190 2.98 -22.50 -6.08
CA PHE A 190 3.06 -23.17 -4.80
C PHE A 190 3.81 -24.48 -4.97
N LEU A 191 4.92 -24.62 -4.23
CA LEU A 191 5.81 -25.77 -4.29
C LEU A 191 5.96 -26.37 -2.89
N THR A 192 6.47 -27.60 -2.83
CA THR A 192 6.82 -28.24 -1.56
C THR A 192 8.30 -28.51 -1.55
N VAL A 193 8.98 -28.04 -0.49
CA VAL A 193 10.46 -28.12 -0.37
C VAL A 193 10.86 -28.62 1.01
N THR A 194 12.14 -28.96 1.15
CA THR A 194 12.74 -29.31 2.44
C THR A 194 12.98 -28.06 3.31
N PRO A 195 13.02 -28.18 4.66
CA PRO A 195 13.25 -27.05 5.55
C PRO A 195 14.51 -26.24 5.27
N SER A 196 15.55 -26.88 4.78
CA SER A 196 16.83 -26.26 4.45
C SER A 196 16.78 -25.33 3.25
N GLU A 197 15.80 -25.50 2.38
CA GLU A 197 15.62 -24.69 1.17
C GLU A 197 14.71 -23.48 1.37
N VAL A 198 14.09 -23.34 2.54
CA VAL A 198 13.21 -22.20 2.86
C VAL A 198 14.07 -20.99 3.19
N ASP A 199 13.83 -19.85 2.52
CA ASP A 199 14.56 -18.61 2.73
C ASP A 199 13.89 -17.71 3.79
N PHE A 200 12.57 -17.63 3.73
CA PHE A 200 11.77 -16.77 4.61
C PHE A 200 10.49 -17.47 5.07
N ILE A 201 9.97 -17.02 6.20
CA ILE A 201 8.66 -17.42 6.72
C ILE A 201 7.84 -16.17 7.05
N ALA A 202 6.54 -16.20 6.77
CA ALA A 202 5.62 -15.13 7.11
C ALA A 202 5.56 -14.93 8.63
N VAL A 203 5.34 -13.68 9.06
CA VAL A 203 5.36 -13.32 10.49
C VAL A 203 4.10 -13.82 11.20
N SER A 204 2.94 -13.71 10.54
CA SER A 204 1.64 -14.10 11.09
C SER A 204 0.66 -14.50 9.99
N PRO A 205 -0.29 -15.42 10.25
CA PRO A 205 -1.34 -15.77 9.31
C PRO A 205 -2.23 -14.57 8.91
N ILE A 206 -2.48 -13.65 9.85
CA ILE A 206 -3.29 -12.44 9.61
C ILE A 206 -2.61 -11.41 8.68
N GLN A 207 -1.36 -11.65 8.31
CA GLN A 207 -0.59 -10.79 7.42
C GLN A 207 -1.20 -10.66 6.02
N VAL A 208 -2.02 -11.59 5.59
CA VAL A 208 -2.61 -11.62 4.24
C VAL A 208 -3.91 -10.83 4.12
N VAL A 209 -4.52 -10.44 5.23
CA VAL A 209 -5.79 -9.72 5.27
C VAL A 209 -5.66 -8.35 5.91
N SER A 210 -6.65 -7.48 5.67
CA SER A 210 -6.73 -6.16 6.29
C SER A 210 -7.08 -6.23 7.79
N VAL A 211 -6.91 -5.12 8.49
CA VAL A 211 -7.25 -5.04 9.92
C VAL A 211 -8.73 -5.35 10.17
N ALA A 212 -9.64 -4.82 9.35
CA ALA A 212 -11.07 -5.10 9.50
C ALA A 212 -11.40 -6.58 9.25
N ALA A 213 -10.84 -7.16 8.19
CA ALA A 213 -11.06 -8.57 7.86
C ALA A 213 -10.50 -9.52 8.94
N SER A 214 -9.35 -9.17 9.54
CA SER A 214 -8.74 -9.98 10.60
C SER A 214 -9.54 -10.03 11.91
N LEU A 215 -10.50 -9.12 12.07
CA LEU A 215 -11.38 -9.04 13.24
C LEU A 215 -12.73 -9.75 13.03
N ILE A 216 -12.98 -10.31 11.85
CA ILE A 216 -14.19 -11.09 11.58
C ILE A 216 -14.08 -12.45 12.32
N PRO A 217 -15.02 -12.77 13.24
CA PRO A 217 -14.99 -14.05 13.92
C PRO A 217 -15.11 -15.21 12.94
N PHE A 218 -14.35 -16.28 13.17
CA PHE A 218 -14.36 -17.50 12.34
C PHE A 218 -14.04 -17.25 10.86
N PHE A 219 -13.24 -16.22 10.58
CA PHE A 219 -12.87 -15.86 9.21
C PHE A 219 -12.08 -16.97 8.50
N GLU A 220 -11.35 -17.79 9.23
CA GLU A 220 -10.57 -18.92 8.73
C GLU A 220 -11.41 -20.17 8.40
N HIS A 221 -12.66 -20.19 8.74
CA HIS A 221 -13.64 -21.24 8.46
C HIS A 221 -14.61 -20.82 7.36
#